data_145c6a8528f90ad30b236e1e320d4d5e
#
_entry.id   145c6a8528f90ad30b236e1e320d4d5e
#
_cell.length_a   1.000
_cell.length_b   1.000
_cell.length_c   1.000
_cell.angle_alpha   90.00
_cell.angle_beta   90.00
_cell.angle_gamma   90.00
#
_symmetry.space_group_name_H-M   'P 1'
#
loop_
_entity.id
_entity.type
_entity.pdbx_description
1 polymer ?
#
loop_
_entity_poly.entity_id
_entity_poly.type
_entity_poly.pdbx_seq_one_letter_code
_entity_poly.pdbx_strand_id
1 'polypeptide(L)'
;ERAVKMMPSYMNVKIFESDPHRVEVLNEVLPEKALVISADGRDVEELKNENIRDMQAFVALTNNTEVNILSCLTAKQLGVRKTVAMIDNMAYVGMAEQLSIGTIINKKAIAASAIYQIMLDTNVMNITYLLSANADAAEFVPVEGSKITQHPVKNLKLPKGMTIGGLVREGKGMLVSGNTEIKPGDSVVVFCHGINLKQVEKLFN
;
A
#
# COMPACT_ATOMS: atom_id res chain seq x y z
N GLU A 1 -15.74 2.75 8.70
CA GLU A 1 -16.86 1.82 8.68
C GLU A 1 -16.55 0.58 7.83
N ARG A 2 -16.39 0.67 6.49
CA ARG A 2 -16.15 -0.50 5.61
C ARG A 2 -14.96 -1.36 6.05
N ALA A 3 -13.82 -0.75 6.39
CA ALA A 3 -12.63 -1.48 6.83
C ALA A 3 -12.92 -2.32 8.08
N VAL A 4 -13.64 -1.78 9.06
CA VAL A 4 -13.99 -2.50 10.29
C VAL A 4 -14.90 -3.71 10.01
N LYS A 5 -15.87 -3.55 9.10
CA LYS A 5 -16.77 -4.64 8.70
C LYS A 5 -16.03 -5.80 7.99
N MET A 6 -14.94 -5.47 7.29
CA MET A 6 -14.10 -6.46 6.58
C MET A 6 -13.03 -7.13 7.46
N MET A 7 -12.77 -6.59 8.66
CA MET A 7 -11.78 -7.18 9.58
C MET A 7 -12.29 -8.49 10.18
N PRO A 8 -11.40 -9.47 10.44
CA PRO A 8 -11.75 -10.71 11.12
C PRO A 8 -12.43 -10.46 12.49
N SER A 9 -13.32 -11.36 12.89
CA SER A 9 -14.09 -11.25 14.14
C SER A 9 -13.24 -11.23 15.41
N TYR A 10 -12.04 -11.81 15.37
CA TYR A 10 -11.09 -11.81 16.50
C TYR A 10 -10.33 -10.48 16.68
N MET A 11 -10.45 -9.54 15.74
CA MET A 11 -9.84 -8.21 15.88
C MET A 11 -10.78 -7.25 16.59
N ASN A 12 -10.33 -6.67 17.68
CA ASN A 12 -10.99 -5.55 18.36
C ASN A 12 -10.50 -4.23 17.78
N VAL A 13 -11.40 -3.29 17.60
CA VAL A 13 -11.11 -1.98 17.02
C VAL A 13 -11.56 -0.88 17.94
N LYS A 14 -10.69 0.10 18.20
CA LYS A 14 -11.06 1.37 18.84
C LYS A 14 -11.04 2.47 17.79
N ILE A 15 -12.07 3.31 17.77
CA ILE A 15 -12.21 4.40 16.81
C ILE A 15 -12.29 5.69 17.61
N PHE A 16 -11.35 6.60 17.39
CA PHE A 16 -11.38 7.96 17.90
C PHE A 16 -12.06 8.86 16.87
N GLU A 17 -13.18 9.45 17.23
CA GLU A 17 -13.95 10.39 16.39
C GLU A 17 -14.30 11.61 17.22
N SER A 18 -13.97 12.79 16.70
CA SER A 18 -14.19 14.05 17.41
C SER A 18 -15.56 14.68 17.15
N ASP A 19 -16.26 14.28 16.09
CA ASP A 19 -17.60 14.74 15.77
C ASP A 19 -18.65 13.89 16.53
N PRO A 20 -19.39 14.47 17.50
CA PRO A 20 -20.38 13.74 18.27
C PRO A 20 -21.48 13.10 17.42
N HIS A 21 -21.93 13.76 16.38
CA HIS A 21 -22.94 13.21 15.48
C HIS A 21 -22.44 11.97 14.73
N ARG A 22 -21.17 12.00 14.30
CA ARG A 22 -20.56 10.82 13.67
C ARG A 22 -20.34 9.67 14.68
N VAL A 23 -20.04 9.99 15.93
CA VAL A 23 -19.95 8.98 17.01
C VAL A 23 -21.27 8.23 17.15
N GLU A 24 -22.41 8.93 17.19
CA GLU A 24 -23.74 8.32 17.24
C GLU A 24 -23.96 7.38 16.05
N VAL A 25 -23.77 7.90 14.83
CA VAL A 25 -23.94 7.10 13.60
C VAL A 25 -23.03 5.87 13.57
N LEU A 26 -21.78 6.00 14.01
CA LEU A 26 -20.84 4.88 14.02
C LEU A 26 -21.24 3.81 15.04
N ASN A 27 -21.76 4.19 16.21
CA ASN A 27 -22.27 3.27 17.21
C ASN A 27 -23.48 2.45 16.73
N GLU A 28 -24.30 3.03 15.86
CA GLU A 28 -25.45 2.33 15.28
C GLU A 28 -25.08 1.31 14.21
N VAL A 29 -24.05 1.61 13.40
CA VAL A 29 -23.76 0.84 12.17
C VAL A 29 -22.58 -0.13 12.30
N LEU A 30 -21.76 0.00 13.36
CA LEU A 30 -20.58 -0.84 13.54
C LEU A 30 -20.90 -2.09 14.38
N PRO A 31 -20.17 -3.19 14.13
CA PRO A 31 -20.31 -4.40 14.93
C PRO A 31 -19.76 -4.20 16.36
N GLU A 32 -20.22 -5.01 17.32
CA GLU A 32 -19.86 -4.95 18.75
C GLU A 32 -18.34 -5.01 19.02
N LYS A 33 -17.55 -5.56 18.09
CA LYS A 33 -16.08 -5.59 18.20
C LYS A 33 -15.42 -4.20 18.01
N ALA A 34 -16.18 -3.18 17.64
CA ALA A 34 -15.71 -1.81 17.46
C ALA A 34 -16.22 -0.91 18.60
N LEU A 35 -15.31 -0.35 19.36
CA LEU A 35 -15.60 0.66 20.38
C LEU A 35 -15.35 2.05 19.77
N VAL A 36 -16.35 2.90 19.76
CA VAL A 36 -16.23 4.29 19.30
C VAL A 36 -16.05 5.20 20.52
N ILE A 37 -14.99 6.00 20.48
CA ILE A 37 -14.57 6.91 21.53
C ILE A 37 -14.73 8.33 21.02
N SER A 38 -15.51 9.15 21.73
CA SER A 38 -15.69 10.57 21.37
C SER A 38 -14.50 11.38 21.87
N ALA A 39 -13.44 11.42 21.06
CA ALA A 39 -12.21 12.13 21.42
C ALA A 39 -11.40 12.50 20.15
N ASP A 40 -10.48 13.46 20.33
CA ASP A 40 -9.51 13.81 19.30
C ASP A 40 -8.37 12.78 19.29
N GLY A 41 -8.14 12.12 18.16
CA GLY A 41 -7.06 11.15 17.98
C GLY A 41 -5.63 11.74 18.08
N ARG A 42 -5.48 13.02 18.38
CA ARG A 42 -4.21 13.69 18.68
C ARG A 42 -4.00 13.88 20.19
N ASP A 43 -5.06 13.73 20.99
CA ASP A 43 -4.98 13.96 22.42
C ASP A 43 -4.18 12.83 23.09
N VAL A 44 -3.03 13.21 23.65
CA VAL A 44 -2.07 12.29 24.26
C VAL A 44 -2.67 11.60 25.49
N GLU A 45 -3.44 12.34 26.29
CA GLU A 45 -4.01 11.81 27.52
C GLU A 45 -5.16 10.83 27.21
N GLU A 46 -6.01 11.17 26.24
CA GLU A 46 -7.06 10.25 25.78
C GLU A 46 -6.47 8.97 25.18
N LEU A 47 -5.42 9.08 24.37
CA LEU A 47 -4.73 7.94 23.82
C LEU A 47 -4.11 7.05 24.90
N LYS A 48 -3.55 7.62 25.97
CA LYS A 48 -3.02 6.88 27.13
C LYS A 48 -4.12 6.21 27.92
N ASN A 49 -5.22 6.93 28.21
CA ASN A 49 -6.36 6.40 28.95
C ASN A 49 -6.95 5.17 28.27
N GLU A 50 -6.93 5.17 26.96
CA GLU A 50 -7.40 4.06 26.13
C GLU A 50 -6.36 2.95 25.90
N ASN A 51 -5.23 2.98 26.61
CA ASN A 51 -4.15 2.00 26.53
C ASN A 51 -3.65 1.74 25.10
N ILE A 52 -3.44 2.82 24.34
CA ILE A 52 -3.00 2.71 22.95
C ILE A 52 -1.67 1.94 22.80
N ARG A 53 -0.84 1.95 23.82
CA ARG A 53 0.44 1.23 23.88
C ARG A 53 0.29 -0.27 23.58
N ASP A 54 -0.82 -0.86 23.99
CA ASP A 54 -1.09 -2.28 23.84
C ASP A 54 -1.72 -2.63 22.49
N MET A 55 -2.00 -1.62 21.67
CA MET A 55 -2.56 -1.81 20.34
C MET A 55 -1.50 -2.30 19.34
N GLN A 56 -1.90 -3.22 18.47
CA GLN A 56 -1.02 -3.76 17.42
C GLN A 56 -0.71 -2.75 16.33
N ALA A 57 -1.67 -1.89 16.03
CA ALA A 57 -1.54 -0.86 14.98
C ALA A 57 -2.41 0.36 15.29
N PHE A 58 -1.97 1.51 14.81
CA PHE A 58 -2.72 2.76 14.80
C PHE A 58 -2.89 3.24 13.36
N VAL A 59 -4.11 3.62 12.98
CA VAL A 59 -4.44 4.01 11.61
C VAL A 59 -5.13 5.38 11.62
N ALA A 60 -4.49 6.40 11.06
CA ALA A 60 -5.01 7.75 10.96
C ALA A 60 -5.57 8.01 9.55
N LEU A 61 -6.91 8.16 9.45
CA LEU A 61 -7.66 8.27 8.20
C LEU A 61 -8.57 9.50 8.16
N THR A 62 -8.20 10.59 8.84
CA THR A 62 -8.95 11.85 8.76
C THR A 62 -8.75 12.51 7.39
N ASN A 63 -9.55 13.51 7.06
CA ASN A 63 -9.39 14.28 5.83
C ASN A 63 -8.26 15.33 5.91
N ASN A 64 -7.52 15.39 7.01
CA ASN A 64 -6.42 16.32 7.21
C ASN A 64 -5.09 15.58 7.33
N THR A 65 -4.20 15.83 6.38
CA THR A 65 -2.87 15.20 6.29
C THR A 65 -2.02 15.46 7.53
N GLU A 66 -2.00 16.70 8.02
CA GLU A 66 -1.19 17.12 9.17
C GLU A 66 -1.68 16.43 10.44
N VAL A 67 -2.98 16.32 10.63
CA VAL A 67 -3.60 15.58 11.73
C VAL A 67 -3.18 14.11 11.67
N ASN A 68 -3.24 13.49 10.50
CA ASN A 68 -2.87 12.09 10.34
C ASN A 68 -1.40 11.83 10.66
N ILE A 69 -0.50 12.75 10.24
CA ILE A 69 0.93 12.66 10.54
C ILE A 69 1.17 12.79 12.05
N LEU A 70 0.62 13.83 12.67
CA LEU A 70 0.80 14.07 14.10
C LEU A 70 0.24 12.95 14.96
N SER A 71 -0.96 12.46 14.67
CA SER A 71 -1.55 11.33 15.40
C SER A 71 -0.69 10.07 15.30
N CYS A 72 -0.14 9.77 14.13
CA CYS A 72 0.77 8.63 13.95
C CYS A 72 2.09 8.81 14.72
N LEU A 73 2.66 10.02 14.74
CA LEU A 73 3.86 10.31 15.53
C LEU A 73 3.59 10.15 17.03
N THR A 74 2.47 10.68 17.51
CA THR A 74 2.04 10.53 18.90
C THR A 74 1.85 9.06 19.27
N ALA A 75 1.15 8.30 18.44
CA ALA A 75 0.95 6.87 18.66
C ALA A 75 2.28 6.09 18.74
N LYS A 76 3.23 6.39 17.85
CA LYS A 76 4.58 5.80 17.90
C LYS A 76 5.33 6.17 19.17
N GLN A 77 5.28 7.44 19.58
CA GLN A 77 5.91 7.90 20.81
C GLN A 77 5.32 7.21 22.05
N LEU A 78 4.03 6.87 22.02
CA LEU A 78 3.35 6.09 23.04
C LEU A 78 3.62 4.58 22.96
N GLY A 79 4.38 4.10 21.96
CA GLY A 79 4.85 2.72 21.88
C GLY A 79 4.14 1.84 20.85
N VAL A 80 3.22 2.36 20.04
CA VAL A 80 2.59 1.59 18.96
C VAL A 80 3.62 1.26 17.87
N ARG A 81 3.73 -0.01 17.52
CA ARG A 81 4.75 -0.48 16.58
C ARG A 81 4.42 -0.20 15.12
N LYS A 82 3.15 -0.33 14.75
CA LYS A 82 2.68 -0.16 13.37
C LYS A 82 1.75 1.03 13.28
N THR A 83 2.11 2.00 12.46
CA THR A 83 1.29 3.17 12.21
C THR A 83 1.02 3.30 10.71
N VAL A 84 -0.17 3.75 10.36
CA VAL A 84 -0.61 3.97 8.98
C VAL A 84 -1.25 5.34 8.90
N ALA A 85 -0.73 6.21 8.06
CA ALA A 85 -1.27 7.56 7.85
C ALA A 85 -1.80 7.74 6.43
N MET A 86 -3.00 8.29 6.30
CA MET A 86 -3.52 8.76 5.03
C MET A 86 -2.94 10.14 4.71
N ILE A 87 -2.19 10.25 3.62
CA ILE A 87 -1.55 11.47 3.16
C ILE A 87 -2.00 11.75 1.73
N ASP A 88 -2.95 12.66 1.57
CA ASP A 88 -3.48 13.03 0.26
C ASP A 88 -2.67 14.11 -0.44
N ASN A 89 -1.93 14.92 0.31
CA ASN A 89 -1.04 15.95 -0.23
C ASN A 89 0.37 15.39 -0.43
N MET A 90 0.77 15.22 -1.70
CA MET A 90 2.06 14.67 -2.09
C MET A 90 3.27 15.45 -1.56
N ALA A 91 3.11 16.75 -1.29
CA ALA A 91 4.20 17.57 -0.72
C ALA A 91 4.65 17.10 0.68
N TYR A 92 3.76 16.43 1.43
CA TYR A 92 4.06 15.91 2.75
C TYR A 92 4.67 14.50 2.77
N VAL A 93 4.64 13.78 1.66
CA VAL A 93 5.12 12.38 1.60
C VAL A 93 6.58 12.28 2.02
N GLY A 94 7.47 13.07 1.41
CA GLY A 94 8.90 13.03 1.73
C GLY A 94 9.20 13.38 3.19
N MET A 95 8.50 14.38 3.77
CA MET A 95 8.62 14.73 5.18
C MET A 95 8.13 13.59 6.09
N ALA A 96 6.99 13.00 5.76
CA ALA A 96 6.41 11.91 6.53
C ALA A 96 7.32 10.67 6.56
N GLU A 97 8.01 10.38 5.46
CA GLU A 97 9.02 9.32 5.37
C GLU A 97 10.25 9.61 6.24
N GLN A 98 10.78 10.83 6.17
CA GLN A 98 11.91 11.25 7.03
C GLN A 98 11.55 11.13 8.52
N LEU A 99 10.34 11.45 8.90
CA LEU A 99 9.82 11.29 10.25
C LEU A 99 9.51 9.82 10.61
N SER A 100 9.64 8.91 9.63
CA SER A 100 9.39 7.47 9.83
C SER A 100 8.01 7.19 10.46
N ILE A 101 6.98 7.89 10.03
CA ILE A 101 5.63 7.78 10.62
C ILE A 101 4.97 6.41 10.42
N GLY A 102 5.55 5.53 9.65
CA GLY A 102 5.00 4.22 9.30
C GLY A 102 4.56 4.14 7.84
N THR A 103 3.51 3.36 7.58
CA THR A 103 2.98 3.19 6.21
C THR A 103 2.19 4.41 5.77
N ILE A 104 2.42 4.87 4.56
CA ILE A 104 1.69 5.98 3.94
C ILE A 104 0.67 5.41 2.96
N ILE A 105 -0.58 5.88 3.09
CA ILE A 105 -1.67 5.59 2.14
C ILE A 105 -2.04 6.89 1.43
N ASN A 106 -2.08 6.86 0.09
CA ASN A 106 -2.57 7.96 -0.71
C ASN A 106 -3.75 7.49 -1.58
N LYS A 107 -4.93 8.07 -1.36
CA LYS A 107 -6.16 7.67 -2.07
C LYS A 107 -6.06 7.85 -3.58
N LYS A 108 -5.41 8.93 -4.03
CA LYS A 108 -5.25 9.23 -5.46
C LYS A 108 -4.33 8.23 -6.15
N ALA A 109 -3.23 7.85 -5.48
CA ALA A 109 -2.31 6.84 -6.00
C ALA A 109 -2.97 5.47 -6.11
N ILE A 110 -3.74 5.05 -5.09
CA ILE A 110 -4.49 3.79 -5.12
C ILE A 110 -5.52 3.81 -6.26
N ALA A 111 -6.30 4.88 -6.39
CA ALA A 111 -7.28 5.02 -7.47
C ALA A 111 -6.62 5.01 -8.85
N ALA A 112 -5.51 5.73 -9.02
CA ALA A 112 -4.76 5.76 -10.28
C ALA A 112 -4.23 4.36 -10.63
N SER A 113 -3.65 3.63 -9.69
CA SER A 113 -3.19 2.24 -9.90
C SER A 113 -4.33 1.32 -10.33
N ALA A 114 -5.50 1.42 -9.70
CA ALA A 114 -6.67 0.62 -10.05
C ALA A 114 -7.20 0.96 -11.47
N ILE A 115 -7.28 2.25 -11.82
CA ILE A 115 -7.67 2.68 -13.17
C ILE A 115 -6.65 2.18 -14.20
N TYR A 116 -5.36 2.31 -13.90
CA TYR A 116 -4.31 1.90 -14.80
C TYR A 116 -4.34 0.38 -15.05
N GLN A 117 -4.60 -0.41 -14.02
CA GLN A 117 -4.77 -1.85 -14.13
C GLN A 117 -5.93 -2.23 -15.08
N ILE A 118 -7.05 -1.51 -15.01
CA ILE A 118 -8.20 -1.72 -15.92
C ILE A 118 -7.86 -1.37 -17.38
N MET A 119 -6.94 -0.42 -17.59
CA MET A 119 -6.54 0.04 -18.92
C MET A 119 -5.47 -0.82 -19.59
N LEU A 120 -4.80 -1.69 -18.85
CA LEU A 120 -3.84 -2.66 -19.36
C LEU A 120 -4.55 -3.97 -19.70
N ASP A 121 -3.95 -4.76 -20.58
CA ASP A 121 -4.49 -6.05 -20.98
C ASP A 121 -4.41 -7.11 -19.86
N THR A 122 -5.01 -8.27 -20.09
CA THR A 122 -5.25 -9.33 -19.08
C THR A 122 -4.00 -9.93 -18.43
N ASN A 123 -2.80 -9.64 -18.94
CA ASN A 123 -1.54 -10.23 -18.45
C ASN A 123 -0.91 -9.46 -17.27
N VAL A 124 -1.55 -8.39 -16.78
CA VAL A 124 -1.12 -7.61 -15.64
C VAL A 124 -1.97 -7.97 -14.43
N MET A 125 -1.35 -8.62 -13.46
CA MET A 125 -2.05 -9.10 -12.26
C MET A 125 -2.24 -8.00 -11.23
N ASN A 126 -1.20 -7.22 -10.96
CA ASN A 126 -1.19 -6.18 -9.94
C ASN A 126 -0.37 -4.97 -10.39
N ILE A 127 -0.79 -3.79 -9.96
CA ILE A 127 0.00 -2.56 -10.10
C ILE A 127 -0.05 -1.82 -8.77
N THR A 128 1.10 -1.36 -8.30
CA THR A 128 1.23 -0.53 -7.10
C THR A 128 2.18 0.61 -7.38
N TYR A 129 1.73 1.84 -7.15
CA TYR A 129 2.60 3.00 -7.20
C TYR A 129 3.36 3.14 -5.89
N LEU A 130 4.70 3.12 -5.97
CA LEU A 130 5.61 3.29 -4.85
C LEU A 130 5.89 4.79 -4.66
N LEU A 131 5.18 5.40 -3.72
CA LEU A 131 5.22 6.85 -3.47
C LEU A 131 6.63 7.37 -3.25
N SER A 132 7.40 6.72 -2.39
CA SER A 132 8.77 7.10 -2.03
C SER A 132 9.77 6.97 -3.17
N ALA A 133 9.60 5.97 -4.00
CA ALA A 133 10.50 5.71 -5.12
C ALA A 133 10.07 6.45 -6.40
N ASN A 134 8.90 7.09 -6.42
CA ASN A 134 8.27 7.64 -7.62
C ASN A 134 8.31 6.64 -8.78
N ALA A 135 7.93 5.40 -8.51
CA ALA A 135 8.04 4.28 -9.43
C ALA A 135 6.81 3.38 -9.36
N ASP A 136 6.50 2.70 -10.43
CA ASP A 136 5.48 1.66 -10.46
C ASP A 136 6.12 0.29 -10.19
N ALA A 137 5.50 -0.50 -9.33
CA ALA A 137 5.73 -1.93 -9.22
C ALA A 137 4.55 -2.65 -9.89
N ALA A 138 4.83 -3.46 -10.88
CA ALA A 138 3.80 -4.19 -11.61
C ALA A 138 4.14 -5.68 -11.72
N GLU A 139 3.11 -6.50 -11.69
CA GLU A 139 3.21 -7.95 -11.79
C GLU A 139 2.65 -8.39 -13.14
N PHE A 140 3.50 -8.99 -13.98
CA PHE A 140 3.15 -9.45 -15.32
C PHE A 140 3.29 -10.96 -15.43
N VAL A 141 2.39 -11.58 -16.20
CA VAL A 141 2.49 -12.99 -16.58
C VAL A 141 2.84 -13.09 -18.06
N PRO A 142 4.06 -13.54 -18.41
CA PRO A 142 4.47 -13.64 -19.82
C PRO A 142 3.71 -14.75 -20.54
N VAL A 143 3.33 -14.47 -21.78
CA VAL A 143 2.76 -15.47 -22.68
C VAL A 143 3.86 -16.25 -23.40
N GLU A 144 3.52 -17.39 -23.97
CA GLU A 144 4.43 -18.17 -24.77
C GLU A 144 4.93 -17.38 -26.01
N GLY A 145 6.23 -17.40 -26.24
CA GLY A 145 6.86 -16.68 -27.37
C GLY A 145 7.07 -15.18 -27.10
N SER A 146 6.68 -14.64 -25.95
CA SER A 146 6.92 -13.25 -25.59
C SER A 146 8.42 -12.92 -25.53
N LYS A 147 8.78 -11.65 -25.79
CA LYS A 147 10.19 -11.22 -25.84
C LYS A 147 10.95 -11.47 -24.54
N ILE A 148 10.25 -11.40 -23.40
CA ILE A 148 10.84 -11.57 -22.08
C ILE A 148 11.26 -13.02 -21.80
N THR A 149 10.69 -14.00 -22.53
CA THR A 149 10.98 -15.44 -22.36
C THR A 149 12.06 -15.96 -23.33
N GLN A 150 12.53 -15.14 -24.28
CA GLN A 150 13.44 -15.63 -25.34
C GLN A 150 14.89 -15.79 -24.92
N HIS A 151 15.33 -15.03 -23.91
CA HIS A 151 16.73 -15.02 -23.48
C HIS A 151 16.85 -14.86 -21.97
N PRO A 152 17.96 -15.27 -21.35
CA PRO A 152 18.29 -14.91 -19.98
C PRO A 152 18.27 -13.39 -19.79
N VAL A 153 17.90 -12.93 -18.57
CA VAL A 153 17.67 -11.51 -18.29
C VAL A 153 18.82 -10.59 -18.70
N LYS A 154 20.08 -11.03 -18.54
CA LYS A 154 21.27 -10.26 -18.97
C LYS A 154 21.32 -9.94 -20.45
N ASN A 155 20.66 -10.76 -21.28
CA ASN A 155 20.65 -10.62 -22.74
C ASN A 155 19.37 -9.95 -23.27
N LEU A 156 18.43 -9.63 -22.38
CA LEU A 156 17.21 -8.90 -22.73
C LEU A 156 17.52 -7.41 -22.94
N LYS A 157 16.97 -6.84 -23.99
CA LYS A 157 17.02 -5.38 -24.22
C LYS A 157 15.90 -4.70 -23.46
N LEU A 158 16.07 -4.60 -22.12
CA LEU A 158 15.09 -3.93 -21.28
C LEU A 158 15.11 -2.41 -21.52
N PRO A 159 13.95 -1.74 -21.52
CA PRO A 159 13.87 -0.29 -21.56
C PRO A 159 14.62 0.36 -20.38
N LYS A 160 15.17 1.55 -20.60
CA LYS A 160 15.75 2.35 -19.52
C LYS A 160 14.66 2.67 -18.49
N GLY A 161 14.96 2.50 -17.22
CA GLY A 161 14.00 2.71 -16.12
C GLY A 161 13.17 1.47 -15.77
N MET A 162 13.39 0.33 -16.42
CA MET A 162 12.78 -0.95 -16.06
C MET A 162 13.79 -1.87 -15.36
N THR A 163 13.37 -2.47 -14.26
CA THR A 163 14.14 -3.49 -13.52
C THR A 163 13.23 -4.65 -13.17
N ILE A 164 13.69 -5.87 -13.41
CA ILE A 164 13.00 -7.08 -12.97
C ILE A 164 13.52 -7.44 -11.58
N GLY A 165 12.65 -7.39 -10.56
CA GLY A 165 13.03 -7.62 -9.17
C GLY A 165 13.00 -9.08 -8.76
N GLY A 166 11.97 -9.79 -9.20
CA GLY A 166 11.76 -11.19 -8.83
C GLY A 166 10.68 -11.85 -9.68
N LEU A 167 10.47 -13.12 -9.45
CA LEU A 167 9.35 -13.84 -10.03
C LEU A 167 8.84 -14.93 -9.06
N VAL A 168 7.60 -15.33 -9.28
CA VAL A 168 7.01 -16.50 -8.63
C VAL A 168 6.77 -17.56 -9.70
N ARG A 169 7.29 -18.75 -9.47
CA ARG A 169 7.12 -19.93 -10.31
C ARG A 169 6.60 -21.08 -9.46
N GLU A 170 5.48 -21.66 -9.83
CA GLU A 170 4.87 -22.78 -9.09
C GLU A 170 4.70 -22.48 -7.58
N GLY A 171 4.30 -21.24 -7.26
CA GLY A 171 4.11 -20.78 -5.88
C GLY A 171 5.39 -20.47 -5.10
N LYS A 172 6.57 -20.58 -5.73
CA LYS A 172 7.87 -20.28 -5.09
C LYS A 172 8.43 -18.97 -5.59
N GLY A 173 8.64 -18.02 -4.66
CA GLY A 173 9.29 -16.74 -4.94
C GLY A 173 10.81 -16.90 -5.11
N MET A 174 11.36 -16.21 -6.12
CA MET A 174 12.80 -16.18 -6.35
C MET A 174 13.25 -14.79 -6.83
N LEU A 175 14.45 -14.39 -6.39
CA LEU A 175 15.09 -13.19 -6.91
C LEU A 175 15.65 -13.46 -8.31
N VAL A 176 15.51 -12.46 -9.18
CA VAL A 176 16.01 -12.54 -10.55
C VAL A 176 17.49 -12.12 -10.60
N SER A 177 18.30 -12.92 -11.30
CA SER A 177 19.69 -12.60 -11.64
C SER A 177 19.85 -12.49 -13.15
N GLY A 178 21.00 -12.01 -13.62
CA GLY A 178 21.29 -11.95 -15.05
C GLY A 178 21.18 -13.28 -15.80
N ASN A 179 21.39 -14.42 -15.12
CA ASN A 179 21.29 -15.76 -15.71
C ASN A 179 19.88 -16.37 -15.60
N THR A 180 18.95 -15.69 -14.96
CA THR A 180 17.58 -16.19 -14.80
C THR A 180 16.88 -16.19 -16.17
N GLU A 181 16.26 -17.29 -16.51
CA GLU A 181 15.36 -17.45 -17.64
C GLU A 181 13.91 -17.35 -17.16
N ILE A 182 13.17 -16.40 -17.70
CA ILE A 182 11.75 -16.20 -17.45
C ILE A 182 10.97 -17.15 -18.36
N LYS A 183 9.99 -17.85 -17.81
CA LYS A 183 9.17 -18.83 -18.52
C LYS A 183 7.72 -18.36 -18.65
N PRO A 184 6.99 -18.82 -19.66
CA PRO A 184 5.55 -18.60 -19.73
C PRO A 184 4.86 -19.08 -18.45
N GLY A 185 3.93 -18.26 -17.92
CA GLY A 185 3.21 -18.57 -16.70
C GLY A 185 3.92 -18.18 -15.39
N ASP A 186 5.17 -17.67 -15.44
CA ASP A 186 5.78 -17.03 -14.27
C ASP A 186 5.02 -15.76 -13.90
N SER A 187 4.87 -15.48 -12.61
CA SER A 187 4.45 -14.15 -12.17
C SER A 187 5.68 -13.29 -11.92
N VAL A 188 5.93 -12.30 -12.78
CA VAL A 188 7.16 -11.50 -12.81
C VAL A 188 6.92 -10.11 -12.26
N VAL A 189 7.66 -9.75 -11.20
CA VAL A 189 7.59 -8.41 -10.58
C VAL A 189 8.61 -7.48 -11.25
N VAL A 190 8.09 -6.39 -11.79
CA VAL A 190 8.87 -5.37 -12.51
C VAL A 190 8.74 -4.03 -11.81
N PHE A 191 9.84 -3.34 -11.66
CA PHE A 191 9.88 -1.95 -11.19
C PHE A 191 10.12 -1.02 -12.38
N CYS A 192 9.28 0.01 -12.51
CA CYS A 192 9.31 0.98 -13.60
C CYS A 192 9.43 2.39 -13.07
N HIS A 193 10.46 3.13 -13.49
CA HIS A 193 10.65 4.53 -13.17
C HIS A 193 10.70 5.36 -14.44
N GLY A 194 9.80 6.34 -14.59
CA GLY A 194 9.76 7.23 -15.75
C GLY A 194 9.46 6.54 -17.09
N ILE A 195 8.87 5.34 -17.07
CA ILE A 195 8.51 4.56 -18.27
C ILE A 195 7.02 4.21 -18.24
N ASN A 196 6.41 4.17 -19.42
CA ASN A 196 5.01 3.78 -19.56
C ASN A 196 4.85 2.26 -19.47
N LEU A 197 4.03 1.76 -18.55
CA LEU A 197 3.76 0.33 -18.36
C LEU A 197 3.24 -0.37 -19.64
N LYS A 198 2.56 0.35 -20.55
CA LYS A 198 2.20 -0.20 -21.87
C LYS A 198 3.40 -0.58 -22.75
N GLN A 199 4.55 0.07 -22.57
CA GLN A 199 5.76 -0.33 -23.26
C GLN A 199 6.37 -1.59 -22.64
N VAL A 200 6.25 -1.72 -21.32
CA VAL A 200 6.69 -2.91 -20.57
C VAL A 200 5.82 -4.11 -20.94
N GLU A 201 4.50 -3.93 -20.93
CA GLU A 201 3.52 -4.96 -21.30
C GLU A 201 3.83 -5.64 -22.62
N LYS A 202 4.26 -4.88 -23.65
CA LYS A 202 4.66 -5.42 -24.96
C LYS A 202 5.84 -6.40 -24.94
N LEU A 203 6.56 -6.49 -23.85
CA LEU A 203 7.63 -7.49 -23.67
C LEU A 203 7.08 -8.82 -23.16
N PHE A 204 5.91 -8.80 -22.54
CA PHE A 204 5.25 -9.94 -21.92
C PHE A 204 4.16 -10.58 -22.80
N ASN A 205 3.78 -9.86 -23.88
CA ASN A 205 2.83 -10.30 -24.90
C ASN A 205 3.53 -10.88 -26.14
#